data_10bb59cc91cc071e2c933a9cbef9a0a5
#
_entry.id   10bb59cc91cc071e2c933a9cbef9a0a5
#
_cell.length_a   1.000
_cell.length_b   1.000
_cell.length_c   1.000
_cell.angle_alpha   90.00
_cell.angle_beta   90.00
_cell.angle_gamma   90.00
#
_symmetry.space_group_name_H-M   'P 1'
#
loop_
_entity.id
_entity.type
_entity.pdbx_description
1 polymer ?
#
loop_
_entity_poly.entity_id
_entity_poly.type
_entity_poly.pdbx_seq_one_letter_code
_entity_poly.pdbx_strand_id
1 'polypeptide(L)'
;IVEAVARLPKNVLIGRSCNNSLELAEQAIADGANYVAFGAIYATDSKPEAGNIGLETLKLAKEKLNVPLCAIGGLTVENSKEVIESGADYCAVISDILGLPMNAIPERLDEWSALFQATA
;
A
#
# COMPACT_ATOMS: atom_id res chain seq x y z
N ILE A 1 10.51 10.84 -11.05
CA ILE A 1 11.30 10.41 -9.89
C ILE A 1 12.76 10.84 -9.99
N VAL A 2 13.36 10.69 -11.14
CA VAL A 2 14.77 11.06 -11.33
C VAL A 2 15.05 12.50 -10.88
N GLU A 3 14.20 13.45 -11.26
CA GLU A 3 14.36 14.84 -10.84
C GLU A 3 14.22 15.01 -9.34
N ALA A 4 13.27 14.30 -8.72
CA ALA A 4 13.07 14.36 -7.28
C ALA A 4 14.29 13.84 -6.54
N VAL A 5 14.86 12.73 -7.00
CA VAL A 5 16.06 12.15 -6.40
C VAL A 5 17.23 13.14 -6.46
N ALA A 6 17.36 13.85 -7.58
CA ALA A 6 18.43 14.80 -7.78
C ALA A 6 18.29 16.09 -6.95
N ARG A 7 17.04 16.48 -6.64
CA ARG A 7 16.74 17.78 -6.02
C ARG A 7 16.43 17.74 -4.52
N LEU A 8 16.02 16.57 -4.01
CA LEU A 8 15.60 16.44 -2.61
C LEU A 8 16.74 15.90 -1.76
N PRO A 9 16.68 16.19 -0.43
CA PRO A 9 17.67 15.62 0.48
C PRO A 9 17.64 14.09 0.45
N LYS A 10 18.78 13.47 0.73
CA LYS A 10 18.94 12.02 0.66
C LYS A 10 18.09 11.24 1.66
N ASN A 11 17.66 11.89 2.75
CA ASN A 11 16.85 11.24 3.78
C ASN A 11 15.35 11.33 3.52
N VAL A 12 14.93 11.89 2.39
CA VAL A 12 13.52 12.00 2.03
C VAL A 12 13.07 10.72 1.35
N LEU A 13 11.89 10.22 1.75
CA LEU A 13 11.28 9.07 1.10
C LEU A 13 10.59 9.50 -0.19
N ILE A 14 10.95 8.86 -1.28
CA ILE A 14 10.36 9.13 -2.59
C ILE A 14 9.69 7.86 -3.06
N GLY A 15 8.38 7.94 -3.27
CA GLY A 15 7.61 6.81 -3.71
C GLY A 15 6.85 7.08 -4.99
N ARG A 16 6.38 6.03 -5.62
CA ARG A 16 5.57 6.13 -6.82
C ARG A 16 4.38 5.17 -6.73
N SER A 17 3.22 5.66 -7.13
CA SER A 17 2.05 4.83 -7.34
C SER A 17 2.21 4.09 -8.67
N CYS A 18 2.10 2.78 -8.64
CA CYS A 18 2.37 1.93 -9.79
C CYS A 18 1.12 1.19 -10.27
N ASN A 19 -0.06 1.62 -9.82
CA ASN A 19 -1.31 0.90 -10.05
C ASN A 19 -1.11 -0.57 -9.65
N ASN A 20 -1.43 -1.54 -10.48
CA ASN A 20 -1.14 -2.94 -10.20
C ASN A 20 -0.11 -3.48 -11.20
N SER A 21 0.87 -2.67 -11.56
CA SER A 21 1.89 -3.02 -12.55
C SER A 21 3.25 -3.22 -11.89
N LEU A 22 3.73 -4.43 -11.91
CA LEU A 22 5.07 -4.76 -11.43
C LEU A 22 6.14 -4.08 -12.29
N GLU A 23 5.90 -3.95 -13.57
CA GLU A 23 6.82 -3.31 -14.50
C GLU A 23 7.04 -1.83 -14.15
N LEU A 24 5.95 -1.11 -13.83
CA LEU A 24 6.07 0.28 -13.39
C LEU A 24 6.83 0.38 -12.08
N ALA A 25 6.63 -0.58 -11.18
CA ALA A 25 7.35 -0.60 -9.91
C ALA A 25 8.85 -0.81 -10.12
N GLU A 26 9.21 -1.74 -10.97
CA GLU A 26 10.61 -1.99 -11.28
C GLU A 26 11.28 -0.76 -11.90
N GLN A 27 10.58 -0.07 -12.80
CA GLN A 27 11.07 1.16 -13.40
C GLN A 27 11.22 2.28 -12.35
N ALA A 28 10.25 2.41 -11.45
CA ALA A 28 10.32 3.41 -10.39
C ALA A 28 11.53 3.20 -9.50
N ILE A 29 11.82 1.95 -9.14
CA ILE A 29 12.99 1.62 -8.31
C ILE A 29 14.28 1.92 -9.07
N ALA A 30 14.35 1.60 -10.35
CA ALA A 30 15.49 1.93 -11.18
C ALA A 30 15.72 3.44 -11.25
N ASP A 31 14.64 4.22 -11.19
CA ASP A 31 14.71 5.69 -11.21
C ASP A 31 15.01 6.29 -9.83
N GLY A 32 15.11 5.49 -8.79
CA GLY A 32 15.49 5.94 -7.46
C GLY A 32 14.39 6.01 -6.41
N ALA A 33 13.23 5.41 -6.65
CA ALA A 33 12.17 5.37 -5.65
C ALA A 33 12.59 4.52 -4.45
N ASN A 34 12.21 4.98 -3.25
CA ASN A 34 12.50 4.28 -2.00
C ASN A 34 11.39 3.31 -1.63
N TYR A 35 10.20 3.49 -2.15
CA TYR A 35 9.07 2.58 -1.97
C TYR A 35 8.16 2.67 -3.18
N VAL A 36 7.27 1.71 -3.32
CA VAL A 36 6.28 1.71 -4.39
C VAL A 36 4.91 1.40 -3.82
N ALA A 37 3.87 1.98 -4.43
CA ALA A 37 2.49 1.80 -4.00
C ALA A 37 1.70 1.09 -5.08
N PHE A 38 0.95 0.07 -4.68
CA PHE A 38 0.06 -0.67 -5.57
C PHE A 38 -1.39 -0.40 -5.21
N GLY A 39 -2.21 -0.17 -6.19
CA GLY A 39 -3.63 0.10 -6.02
C GLY A 39 -4.32 0.26 -7.36
N ALA A 40 -5.66 0.20 -7.39
CA ALA A 40 -6.46 -0.10 -6.20
C ALA A 40 -6.41 -1.59 -5.88
N ILE A 41 -6.16 -1.94 -4.63
CA ILE A 41 -6.14 -3.33 -4.18
C ILE A 41 -7.55 -3.91 -4.23
N TYR A 42 -8.53 -3.14 -3.73
CA TYR A 42 -9.94 -3.50 -3.84
C TYR A 42 -10.68 -2.38 -4.56
N ALA A 43 -11.58 -2.75 -5.46
CA ALA A 43 -12.38 -1.76 -6.14
C ALA A 43 -13.37 -1.13 -5.18
N THR A 44 -13.50 0.20 -5.23
CA THR A 44 -14.47 0.93 -4.41
C THR A 44 -15.90 0.75 -4.91
N ASP A 45 -16.07 0.31 -6.15
CA ASP A 45 -17.37 0.14 -6.81
C ASP A 45 -17.71 -1.32 -7.06
N SER A 46 -17.55 -2.15 -6.06
CA SER A 46 -18.08 -3.51 -6.03
C SER A 46 -17.96 -4.35 -7.31
N LYS A 47 -16.75 -4.44 -7.87
CA LYS A 47 -16.43 -5.54 -8.78
C LYS A 47 -15.56 -6.53 -8.01
N PRO A 48 -16.16 -7.58 -7.44
CA PRO A 48 -15.41 -8.51 -6.59
C PRO A 48 -14.24 -9.17 -7.29
N GLU A 49 -14.29 -9.24 -8.59
CA GLU A 49 -13.24 -9.87 -9.42
C GLU A 49 -11.94 -9.07 -9.44
N ALA A 50 -11.98 -7.77 -9.16
CA ALA A 50 -10.79 -6.93 -9.20
C ALA A 50 -9.91 -7.09 -7.95
N GLY A 51 -10.46 -7.59 -6.84
CA GLY A 51 -9.74 -7.68 -5.58
C GLY A 51 -8.56 -8.65 -5.58
N ASN A 52 -8.68 -9.74 -6.34
CA ASN A 52 -7.64 -10.77 -6.37
C ASN A 52 -6.40 -10.33 -7.14
N ILE A 53 -6.55 -9.44 -8.11
CA ILE A 53 -5.44 -8.98 -8.93
C ILE A 53 -4.44 -8.18 -8.10
N GLY A 54 -4.94 -7.32 -7.22
CA GLY A 54 -4.08 -6.52 -6.35
C GLY A 54 -3.27 -7.37 -5.39
N LEU A 55 -3.88 -8.39 -4.80
CA LEU A 55 -3.20 -9.29 -3.88
C LEU A 55 -2.12 -10.11 -4.59
N GLU A 56 -2.40 -10.59 -5.78
CA GLU A 56 -1.41 -11.34 -6.56
C GLU A 56 -0.22 -10.47 -6.92
N THR A 57 -0.46 -9.22 -7.31
CA THR A 57 0.61 -8.27 -7.62
C THR A 57 1.47 -8.01 -6.41
N LEU A 58 0.88 -7.84 -5.22
CA LEU A 58 1.63 -7.67 -3.99
C LEU A 58 2.53 -8.86 -3.69
N LYS A 59 2.02 -10.07 -3.85
CA LYS A 59 2.80 -11.28 -3.61
C LYS A 59 4.01 -11.37 -4.54
N LEU A 60 3.80 -11.09 -5.81
CA LEU A 60 4.88 -11.08 -6.79
C LEU A 60 5.90 -9.98 -6.49
N ALA A 61 5.41 -8.80 -6.10
CA ALA A 61 6.29 -7.70 -5.75
C ALA A 61 7.14 -8.02 -4.53
N LYS A 62 6.55 -8.67 -3.53
CA LYS A 62 7.28 -9.06 -2.32
C LYS A 62 8.43 -10.01 -2.64
N GLU A 63 8.23 -10.90 -3.60
CA GLU A 63 9.28 -11.82 -4.02
C GLU A 63 10.37 -11.17 -4.83
N LYS A 64 10.04 -10.17 -5.66
CA LYS A 64 10.96 -9.61 -6.65
C LYS A 64 11.59 -8.28 -6.27
N LEU A 65 10.96 -7.52 -5.37
CA LEU A 65 11.40 -6.17 -5.03
C LEU A 65 11.97 -6.11 -3.63
N ASN A 66 12.97 -5.27 -3.43
CA ASN A 66 13.67 -5.10 -2.16
C ASN A 66 13.36 -3.76 -1.49
N VAL A 67 12.23 -3.15 -1.80
CA VAL A 67 11.80 -1.89 -1.21
C VAL A 67 10.49 -2.08 -0.49
N PRO A 68 10.14 -1.20 0.47
CA PRO A 68 8.83 -1.27 1.11
C PRO A 68 7.69 -1.16 0.11
N LEU A 69 6.64 -1.93 0.34
CA LEU A 69 5.45 -1.96 -0.51
C LEU A 69 4.29 -1.31 0.23
N CYS A 70 3.65 -0.36 -0.43
CA CYS A 70 2.45 0.30 0.08
C CYS A 70 1.23 -0.20 -0.69
N ALA A 71 0.18 -0.56 0.02
CA ALA A 71 -1.10 -0.93 -0.58
C ALA A 71 -2.10 0.20 -0.38
N ILE A 72 -2.86 0.51 -1.41
CA ILE A 72 -3.86 1.57 -1.38
C ILE A 72 -5.09 1.14 -2.19
N GLY A 73 -6.24 1.67 -1.81
CA GLY A 73 -7.50 1.48 -2.54
C GLY A 73 -8.43 0.49 -1.87
N GLY A 74 -9.51 1.00 -1.27
CA GLY A 74 -10.57 0.20 -0.68
C GLY A 74 -10.18 -0.58 0.57
N LEU A 75 -9.11 -0.21 1.25
CA LEU A 75 -8.62 -0.94 2.41
C LEU A 75 -9.42 -0.61 3.68
N THR A 76 -9.78 -1.65 4.42
CA THR A 76 -10.40 -1.54 5.75
C THR A 76 -9.68 -2.49 6.69
N VAL A 77 -9.92 -2.35 7.99
CA VAL A 77 -9.37 -3.29 8.97
C VAL A 77 -9.81 -4.72 8.65
N GLU A 78 -11.08 -4.87 8.21
CA GLU A 78 -11.66 -6.19 7.95
C GLU A 78 -11.03 -6.90 6.75
N ASN A 79 -10.57 -6.16 5.74
CA ASN A 79 -10.03 -6.79 4.52
C ASN A 79 -8.51 -6.74 4.40
N SER A 80 -7.81 -6.11 5.34
CA SER A 80 -6.37 -5.84 5.16
C SER A 80 -5.46 -6.89 5.75
N LYS A 81 -5.97 -7.87 6.48
CA LYS A 81 -5.14 -8.97 6.95
C LYS A 81 -4.48 -9.68 5.77
N GLU A 82 -5.24 -9.99 4.74
CA GLU A 82 -4.72 -10.63 3.54
C GLU A 82 -3.73 -9.74 2.80
N VAL A 83 -3.96 -8.43 2.82
CA VAL A 83 -3.07 -7.46 2.18
C VAL A 83 -1.70 -7.46 2.86
N ILE A 84 -1.68 -7.44 4.18
CA ILE A 84 -0.43 -7.45 4.95
C ILE A 84 0.28 -8.79 4.76
N GLU A 85 -0.46 -9.88 4.82
CA GLU A 85 0.11 -11.22 4.59
C GLU A 85 0.67 -11.38 3.18
N SER A 86 0.12 -10.66 2.21
CA SER A 86 0.60 -10.70 0.83
C SER A 86 1.89 -9.90 0.63
N GLY A 87 2.32 -9.11 1.61
CA GLY A 87 3.59 -8.43 1.56
C GLY A 87 3.57 -6.93 1.73
N ALA A 88 2.40 -6.32 1.98
CA ALA A 88 2.34 -4.87 2.19
C ALA A 88 3.02 -4.48 3.50
N ASP A 89 3.94 -3.55 3.42
CA ASP A 89 4.59 -2.96 4.58
C ASP A 89 3.81 -1.76 5.12
N TYR A 90 3.07 -1.09 4.23
CA TYR A 90 2.22 0.06 4.58
C TYR A 90 0.85 -0.11 3.93
N CYS A 91 -0.17 0.37 4.62
CA CYS A 91 -1.53 0.45 4.08
C CYS A 91 -1.99 1.90 4.13
N ALA A 92 -2.32 2.47 2.98
CA ALA A 92 -2.85 3.82 2.90
C ALA A 92 -4.37 3.75 2.90
N VAL A 93 -5.01 4.42 3.85
CA VAL A 93 -6.46 4.38 4.02
C VAL A 93 -7.02 5.79 4.13
N ILE A 94 -8.24 5.96 3.64
CA ILE A 94 -8.95 7.23 3.76
C ILE A 94 -10.30 7.00 4.42
N SER A 95 -11.21 6.31 3.74
CA SER A 95 -12.59 6.15 4.22
C SER A 95 -12.70 5.35 5.50
N ASP A 96 -11.80 4.39 5.70
CA ASP A 96 -11.84 3.52 6.87
C ASP A 96 -11.54 4.27 8.18
N ILE A 97 -10.90 5.43 8.07
CA ILE A 97 -10.60 6.29 9.22
C ILE A 97 -11.39 7.59 9.14
N LEU A 98 -11.24 8.32 8.03
CA LEU A 98 -11.83 9.64 7.89
C LEU A 98 -13.34 9.62 7.68
N GLY A 99 -13.89 8.48 7.29
CA GLY A 99 -15.34 8.31 7.19
C GLY A 99 -16.04 8.08 8.54
N LEU A 100 -15.28 7.92 9.63
CA LEU A 100 -15.82 7.66 10.95
C LEU A 100 -16.10 8.97 11.71
N PRO A 101 -17.02 8.96 12.68
CA PRO A 101 -17.13 10.05 13.65
C PRO A 101 -15.80 10.24 14.37
N MET A 102 -15.49 11.48 14.75
CA MET A 102 -14.20 11.78 15.37
C MET A 102 -13.92 10.96 16.63
N ASN A 103 -14.95 10.65 17.41
CA ASN A 103 -14.79 9.87 18.64
C ASN A 103 -14.50 8.38 18.39
N ALA A 104 -14.70 7.91 17.17
CA ALA A 104 -14.42 6.51 16.80
C ALA A 104 -13.03 6.34 16.17
N ILE A 105 -12.37 7.43 15.80
CA ILE A 105 -11.06 7.34 15.11
C ILE A 105 -9.96 6.73 15.98
N PRO A 106 -9.78 7.11 17.26
CA PRO A 106 -8.73 6.50 18.08
C PRO A 106 -8.86 4.98 18.20
N GLU A 107 -10.09 4.47 18.37
CA GLU A 107 -10.33 3.04 18.43
C GLU A 107 -9.97 2.36 17.12
N ARG A 108 -10.33 2.96 15.99
CA ARG A 108 -9.99 2.40 14.67
C ARG A 108 -8.49 2.38 14.43
N LEU A 109 -7.75 3.39 14.88
CA LEU A 109 -6.29 3.40 14.78
C LEU A 109 -5.68 2.29 15.63
N ASP A 110 -6.24 2.02 16.80
CA ASP A 110 -5.80 0.91 17.64
C ASP A 110 -6.05 -0.44 16.95
N GLU A 111 -7.17 -0.58 16.26
CA GLU A 111 -7.49 -1.79 15.49
C GLU A 111 -6.46 -2.01 14.38
N TRP A 112 -6.06 -0.94 13.67
CA TRP A 112 -5.03 -1.02 12.65
C TRP A 112 -3.68 -1.43 13.24
N SER A 113 -3.29 -0.83 14.36
CA SER A 113 -2.04 -1.19 15.03
C SER A 113 -2.02 -2.66 15.44
N ALA A 114 -3.12 -3.14 16.01
CA ALA A 114 -3.25 -4.54 16.40
C ALA A 114 -3.15 -5.47 15.20
N LEU A 115 -3.72 -5.08 14.07
CA LEU A 115 -3.67 -5.87 12.85
C LEU A 115 -2.24 -6.05 12.36
N PHE A 116 -1.46 -4.97 12.33
CA PHE A 116 -0.05 -5.05 11.94
C PHE A 116 0.78 -5.89 12.90
N GLN A 117 0.54 -5.76 14.20
CA GLN A 117 1.25 -6.55 15.20
C GLN A 117 0.94 -8.04 15.09
N ALA A 118 -0.30 -8.38 14.79
CA ALA A 118 -0.73 -9.77 14.69
C ALA A 118 -0.17 -10.47 13.45
N THR A 119 0.16 -9.72 12.39
CA THR A 119 0.65 -10.27 11.13
C THR A 119 2.16 -10.11 10.94
N ALA A 120 2.79 -9.40 11.83
CA ALA A 120 4.26 -9.27 11.82
C ALA A 120 4.94 -10.58 12.29
#